data_842bf18adc154c68fa4675564587b8f3
#
_entry.id   842bf18adc154c68fa4675564587b8f3
#
_cell.length_a   1.000
_cell.length_b   1.000
_cell.length_c   1.000
_cell.angle_alpha   90.00
_cell.angle_beta   90.00
_cell.angle_gamma   90.00
#
_symmetry.space_group_name_H-M   'P 1'
#
loop_
_entity.id
_entity.type
_entity.pdbx_description
1 polymer ?
#
loop_
_entity_poly.entity_id
_entity_poly.type
_entity_poly.pdbx_seq_one_letter_code
_entity_poly.pdbx_strand_id
1 'polypeptide(L)'
;AALASHLRSYGLEETFLLETGQSLEFDRHGARKGEKITVGRVCIDSGSIDEVVEDIVIRDRRHLSEDGFVIPIIAIDKHTGRSEGLPEIVSRGFVKLEEGSELMVAARQIVARTLETSSNEERTDWGVMQEKIRADLKRFLSKQTARRPLIMPVILEV
;
A
#
# COMPACT_ATOMS: atom_id res chain seq x y z
N ALA A 1 -4.21 -26.64 10.91
CA ALA A 1 -3.69 -27.63 11.86
C ALA A 1 -4.52 -27.66 13.15
N ALA A 2 -4.69 -26.53 13.87
CA ALA A 2 -5.44 -26.50 15.16
C ALA A 2 -6.90 -26.98 15.05
N LEU A 3 -7.65 -26.57 14.02
CA LEU A 3 -9.03 -27.02 13.82
C LEU A 3 -9.13 -28.52 13.57
N ALA A 4 -8.25 -29.10 12.76
CA ALA A 4 -8.24 -30.55 12.52
C ALA A 4 -7.93 -31.35 13.80
N SER A 5 -7.04 -30.86 14.64
CA SER A 5 -6.76 -31.46 15.95
C SER A 5 -7.98 -31.39 16.88
N HIS A 6 -8.68 -30.26 16.86
CA HIS A 6 -9.89 -30.08 17.64
C HIS A 6 -11.03 -31.01 17.18
N LEU A 7 -11.25 -31.14 15.88
CA LEU A 7 -12.26 -32.03 15.31
C LEU A 7 -12.02 -33.51 15.67
N ARG A 8 -10.75 -33.95 15.74
CA ARG A 8 -10.41 -35.30 16.19
C ARG A 8 -10.82 -35.57 17.64
N SER A 9 -10.77 -34.57 18.52
CA SER A 9 -11.21 -34.72 19.92
C SER A 9 -12.73 -34.95 20.04
N TYR A 10 -13.50 -34.67 18.99
CA TYR A 10 -14.93 -34.99 18.90
C TYR A 10 -15.23 -36.30 18.15
N GLY A 11 -14.23 -37.15 17.93
CA GLY A 11 -14.41 -38.44 17.29
C GLY A 11 -14.39 -38.42 15.75
N LEU A 12 -14.03 -37.29 15.13
CA LEU A 12 -13.84 -37.21 13.69
C LEU A 12 -12.40 -37.63 13.35
N GLU A 13 -12.21 -38.93 13.15
CA GLU A 13 -10.88 -39.52 12.95
C GLU A 13 -10.26 -39.12 11.61
N GLU A 14 -11.07 -39.05 10.54
CA GLU A 14 -10.59 -38.63 9.22
C GLU A 14 -10.85 -37.16 8.95
N THR A 15 -9.78 -36.39 8.92
CA THR A 15 -9.79 -34.95 8.63
C THR A 15 -8.78 -34.61 7.58
N PHE A 16 -9.22 -34.06 6.46
CA PHE A 16 -8.35 -33.64 5.36
C PHE A 16 -8.20 -32.13 5.36
N LEU A 17 -6.97 -31.68 5.54
CA LEU A 17 -6.61 -30.27 5.33
C LEU A 17 -6.27 -30.10 3.86
N LEU A 18 -7.03 -29.29 3.14
CA LEU A 18 -6.84 -29.00 1.72
C LEU A 18 -6.40 -27.55 1.54
N GLU A 19 -5.48 -27.35 0.63
CA GLU A 19 -5.13 -26.04 0.11
C GLU A 19 -5.92 -25.76 -1.17
N THR A 20 -5.98 -24.49 -1.56
CA THR A 20 -6.59 -24.09 -2.84
C THR A 20 -5.93 -24.85 -4.00
N GLY A 21 -6.73 -25.48 -4.84
CA GLY A 21 -6.26 -26.32 -5.94
C GLY A 21 -5.98 -27.79 -5.56
N GLN A 22 -6.02 -28.14 -4.29
CA GLN A 22 -5.89 -29.53 -3.89
C GLN A 22 -7.23 -30.26 -4.09
N SER A 23 -7.25 -31.33 -4.88
CA SER A 23 -8.42 -32.20 -5.04
C SER A 23 -8.55 -33.22 -3.89
N LEU A 24 -9.78 -33.62 -3.60
CA LEU A 24 -10.09 -34.72 -2.70
C LEU A 24 -11.01 -35.71 -3.44
N GLU A 25 -10.58 -36.95 -3.51
CA GLU A 25 -11.32 -38.02 -4.14
C GLU A 25 -12.00 -38.89 -3.06
N PHE A 26 -13.27 -39.21 -3.31
CA PHE A 26 -14.07 -40.09 -2.42
C PHE A 26 -14.51 -41.33 -3.19
N ASP A 27 -14.36 -42.46 -2.55
CA ASP A 27 -14.92 -43.71 -3.04
C ASP A 27 -15.52 -44.51 -1.85
N ARG A 28 -16.05 -45.72 -2.13
CA ARG A 28 -16.60 -46.59 -1.11
C ARG A 28 -15.59 -47.11 -0.07
N HIS A 29 -14.32 -46.87 -0.29
CA HIS A 29 -13.22 -47.29 0.58
C HIS A 29 -12.67 -46.14 1.45
N GLY A 30 -13.12 -44.90 1.19
CA GLY A 30 -12.69 -43.71 1.93
C GLY A 30 -12.38 -42.50 1.08
N ALA A 31 -11.61 -41.60 1.64
CA ALA A 31 -11.20 -40.36 0.99
C ALA A 31 -9.65 -40.24 0.88
N ARG A 32 -9.17 -39.74 -0.21
CA ARG A 32 -7.72 -39.52 -0.44
C ARG A 32 -7.46 -38.17 -1.12
N LYS A 33 -6.32 -37.58 -0.86
CA LYS A 33 -5.87 -36.41 -1.61
C LYS A 33 -5.46 -36.82 -3.02
N GLY A 34 -6.07 -36.20 -4.01
CA GLY A 34 -5.73 -36.35 -5.41
C GLY A 34 -4.70 -35.33 -5.87
N GLU A 35 -4.57 -35.18 -7.19
CA GLU A 35 -3.61 -34.27 -7.80
C GLU A 35 -3.95 -32.80 -7.51
N LYS A 36 -2.91 -31.94 -7.46
CA LYS A 36 -3.07 -30.50 -7.32
C LYS A 36 -3.37 -29.89 -8.69
N ILE A 37 -4.52 -29.22 -8.79
CA ILE A 37 -4.99 -28.55 -10.00
C ILE A 37 -4.50 -27.11 -9.97
N THR A 38 -4.01 -26.60 -11.11
CA THR A 38 -3.68 -25.18 -11.24
C THR A 38 -4.96 -24.36 -11.19
N VAL A 39 -5.05 -23.50 -10.19
CA VAL A 39 -6.20 -22.58 -9.99
C VAL A 39 -5.74 -21.14 -10.15
N GLY A 40 -6.57 -20.32 -10.80
CA GLY A 40 -6.40 -18.89 -10.87
C GLY A 40 -6.97 -18.20 -9.62
N ARG A 41 -6.66 -16.93 -9.48
CA ARG A 41 -7.29 -16.03 -8.49
C ARG A 41 -8.04 -14.96 -9.26
N VAL A 42 -9.33 -14.85 -9.01
CA VAL A 42 -10.15 -13.75 -9.51
C VAL A 42 -10.55 -12.91 -8.31
N CYS A 43 -10.25 -11.62 -8.37
CA CYS A 43 -10.65 -10.67 -7.32
C CYS A 43 -11.96 -10.01 -7.77
N ILE A 44 -12.95 -10.01 -6.90
CA ILE A 44 -14.23 -9.34 -7.09
C ILE A 44 -14.40 -8.25 -6.01
N ASP A 45 -15.00 -7.13 -6.37
CA ASP A 45 -15.36 -6.11 -5.38
C ASP A 45 -16.65 -6.55 -4.65
N SER A 46 -16.67 -6.37 -3.33
CA SER A 46 -17.80 -6.79 -2.48
C SER A 46 -19.11 -6.04 -2.75
N GLY A 47 -19.10 -5.02 -3.59
CA GLY A 47 -20.29 -4.23 -3.98
C GLY A 47 -21.01 -4.71 -5.25
N SER A 48 -20.33 -5.46 -6.12
CA SER A 48 -20.92 -6.00 -7.35
C SER A 48 -20.28 -7.34 -7.68
N ILE A 49 -21.10 -8.38 -7.75
CA ILE A 49 -20.64 -9.78 -7.98
C ILE A 49 -20.04 -9.94 -9.40
N ASP A 50 -20.34 -9.01 -10.31
CA ASP A 50 -20.00 -9.10 -11.73
C ASP A 50 -18.80 -8.22 -12.16
N GLU A 51 -18.25 -7.37 -11.28
CA GLU A 51 -17.12 -6.52 -11.63
C GLU A 51 -15.77 -7.15 -11.23
N VAL A 52 -14.99 -7.50 -12.23
CA VAL A 52 -13.57 -7.84 -12.05
C VAL A 52 -12.82 -6.56 -11.74
N VAL A 53 -12.26 -6.46 -10.54
CA VAL A 53 -11.48 -5.27 -10.13
C VAL A 53 -10.14 -5.28 -10.85
N GLU A 54 -9.79 -4.17 -11.48
CA GLU A 54 -8.50 -4.01 -12.13
C GLU A 54 -7.33 -4.24 -11.15
N ASP A 55 -6.27 -4.86 -11.62
CA ASP A 55 -5.07 -5.18 -10.81
C ASP A 55 -4.47 -3.94 -10.13
N ILE A 56 -4.61 -2.75 -10.75
CA ILE A 56 -4.14 -1.47 -10.20
C ILE A 56 -4.90 -1.14 -8.92
N VAL A 57 -6.23 -1.26 -8.92
CA VAL A 57 -7.08 -0.95 -7.78
C VAL A 57 -6.78 -1.90 -6.60
N ILE A 58 -6.59 -3.19 -6.91
CA ILE A 58 -6.25 -4.20 -5.90
C ILE A 58 -4.89 -3.91 -5.28
N ARG A 59 -3.91 -3.55 -6.10
CA ARG A 59 -2.57 -3.19 -5.66
C ARG A 59 -2.59 -1.97 -4.74
N ASP A 60 -3.31 -0.92 -5.12
CA ASP A 60 -3.38 0.31 -4.35
C ASP A 60 -4.11 0.09 -3.02
N ARG A 61 -5.21 -0.67 -3.02
CA ARG A 61 -5.89 -1.09 -1.77
C ARG A 61 -4.99 -1.90 -0.85
N ARG A 62 -4.16 -2.78 -1.41
CA ARG A 62 -3.18 -3.55 -0.63
C ARG A 62 -2.14 -2.62 0.00
N HIS A 63 -1.55 -1.70 -0.76
CA HIS A 63 -0.59 -0.72 -0.24
C HIS A 63 -1.21 0.13 0.87
N LEU A 64 -2.45 0.60 0.68
CA LEU A 64 -3.17 1.34 1.71
C LEU A 64 -3.39 0.54 2.98
N SER A 65 -3.71 -0.75 2.87
CA SER A 65 -3.97 -1.62 4.03
C SER A 65 -2.70 -2.06 4.77
N GLU A 66 -1.59 -2.27 4.07
CA GLU A 66 -0.34 -2.76 4.64
C GLU A 66 0.56 -1.63 5.14
N ASP A 67 0.71 -0.56 4.34
CA ASP A 67 1.70 0.49 4.54
C ASP A 67 1.11 1.89 4.75
N GLY A 68 -0.21 2.04 4.55
CA GLY A 68 -0.90 3.31 4.70
C GLY A 68 -0.55 4.35 3.62
N PHE A 69 -0.77 5.63 3.93
CA PHE A 69 -0.49 6.72 3.00
C PHE A 69 0.22 7.90 3.66
N VAL A 70 0.89 8.70 2.81
CA VAL A 70 1.58 9.94 3.18
C VAL A 70 1.24 11.00 2.14
N ILE A 71 0.71 12.14 2.59
CA ILE A 71 0.34 13.28 1.76
C ILE A 71 1.20 14.49 2.15
N PRO A 72 2.24 14.82 1.40
CA PRO A 72 2.91 16.11 1.53
C PRO A 72 2.04 17.20 0.89
N ILE A 73 1.76 18.26 1.62
CA ILE A 73 0.99 19.43 1.21
C ILE A 73 1.96 20.60 1.11
N ILE A 74 2.04 21.21 -0.07
CA ILE A 74 2.97 22.27 -0.39
C ILE A 74 2.17 23.49 -0.86
N ALA A 75 2.32 24.63 -0.17
CA ALA A 75 1.80 25.90 -0.64
C ALA A 75 2.85 26.57 -1.53
N ILE A 76 2.46 27.01 -2.73
CA ILE A 76 3.32 27.70 -3.68
C ILE A 76 2.68 29.04 -4.03
N ASP A 77 3.45 30.11 -3.87
CA ASP A 77 3.06 31.44 -4.31
C ASP A 77 2.88 31.45 -5.84
N LYS A 78 1.70 31.85 -6.29
CA LYS A 78 1.30 31.87 -7.70
C LYS A 78 2.15 32.78 -8.57
N HIS A 79 2.70 33.87 -8.00
CA HIS A 79 3.43 34.86 -8.76
C HIS A 79 4.92 34.56 -8.83
N THR A 80 5.48 33.99 -7.77
CA THR A 80 6.92 33.73 -7.66
C THR A 80 7.30 32.28 -7.92
N GLY A 81 6.35 31.35 -7.88
CA GLY A 81 6.60 29.90 -7.98
C GLY A 81 7.41 29.34 -6.81
N ARG A 82 7.51 30.09 -5.70
CA ARG A 82 8.27 29.68 -4.52
C ARG A 82 7.34 29.08 -3.49
N SER A 83 7.88 28.12 -2.74
CA SER A 83 7.16 27.53 -1.61
C SER A 83 6.95 28.56 -0.51
N GLU A 84 5.69 28.72 -0.05
CA GLU A 84 5.35 29.48 1.13
C GLU A 84 5.38 28.59 2.38
N GLY A 85 6.42 28.78 3.17
CA GLY A 85 6.62 28.03 4.42
C GLY A 85 7.15 26.61 4.22
N LEU A 86 7.14 25.85 5.31
CA LEU A 86 7.55 24.44 5.31
C LEU A 86 6.40 23.56 4.84
N PRO A 87 6.68 22.52 4.04
CA PRO A 87 5.65 21.56 3.66
C PRO A 87 4.98 20.90 4.88
N GLU A 88 3.68 20.73 4.82
CA GLU A 88 2.95 19.93 5.79
C GLU A 88 2.89 18.47 5.33
N ILE A 89 2.94 17.53 6.27
CA ILE A 89 2.82 16.10 5.95
C ILE A 89 1.73 15.47 6.78
N VAL A 90 0.71 14.96 6.09
CA VAL A 90 -0.36 14.18 6.68
C VAL A 90 -0.13 12.71 6.38
N SER A 91 -0.29 11.84 7.36
CA SER A 91 -0.19 10.39 7.16
C SER A 91 -1.25 9.62 7.95
N ARG A 92 -1.66 8.45 7.42
CA ARG A 92 -2.54 7.50 8.12
C ARG A 92 -2.13 6.08 7.77
N GLY A 93 -2.16 5.21 8.78
CA GLY A 93 -1.87 3.78 8.60
C GLY A 93 -0.40 3.44 8.30
N PHE A 94 0.48 4.43 8.20
CA PHE A 94 1.88 4.22 7.85
C PHE A 94 2.73 3.83 9.06
N VAL A 95 2.96 4.74 9.96
CA VAL A 95 3.62 4.53 11.26
C VAL A 95 2.90 5.38 12.30
N LYS A 96 3.02 5.02 13.57
CA LYS A 96 2.51 5.88 14.64
C LYS A 96 3.43 7.10 14.73
N LEU A 97 3.09 8.12 13.93
CA LEU A 97 3.84 9.37 13.90
C LEU A 97 3.23 10.33 14.92
N GLU A 98 4.00 10.66 15.92
CA GLU A 98 3.72 11.82 16.76
C GLU A 98 4.16 13.07 16.00
N GLU A 99 3.36 14.14 16.07
CA GLU A 99 3.75 15.45 15.53
C GLU A 99 5.08 15.86 16.18
N GLY A 100 6.11 16.08 15.33
CA GLY A 100 7.45 16.41 15.80
C GLY A 100 8.44 15.24 15.86
N SER A 101 8.05 14.01 15.47
CA SER A 101 9.01 12.92 15.34
C SER A 101 10.15 13.28 14.36
N GLU A 102 11.37 12.82 14.62
CA GLU A 102 12.54 13.04 13.76
C GLU A 102 12.27 12.63 12.29
N LEU A 103 11.51 11.58 12.10
CA LEU A 103 11.11 11.10 10.78
C LEU A 103 10.26 12.13 10.03
N MET A 104 9.30 12.78 10.73
CA MET A 104 8.46 13.82 10.12
C MET A 104 9.23 15.07 9.78
N VAL A 105 10.11 15.51 10.67
CA VAL A 105 10.99 16.66 10.42
C VAL A 105 11.87 16.39 9.21
N ALA A 106 12.51 15.23 9.15
CA ALA A 106 13.34 14.84 8.03
C ALA A 106 12.54 14.71 6.71
N ALA A 107 11.32 14.16 6.76
CA ALA A 107 10.47 14.06 5.58
C ALA A 107 10.09 15.45 5.03
N ARG A 108 9.74 16.42 5.89
CA ARG A 108 9.49 17.82 5.49
C ARG A 108 10.72 18.45 4.85
N GLN A 109 11.89 18.20 5.42
CA GLN A 109 13.17 18.70 4.86
C GLN A 109 13.47 18.10 3.48
N ILE A 110 13.17 16.83 3.26
CA ILE A 110 13.32 16.19 1.94
C ILE A 110 12.43 16.90 0.91
N VAL A 111 11.15 17.14 1.23
CA VAL A 111 10.24 17.84 0.33
C VAL A 111 10.74 19.27 0.03
N ALA A 112 11.10 20.04 1.06
CA ALA A 112 11.64 21.40 0.91
C ALA A 112 12.89 21.40 0.01
N ARG A 113 13.82 20.48 0.26
CA ARG A 113 15.04 20.35 -0.55
C ARG A 113 14.73 19.98 -2.01
N THR A 114 13.78 19.09 -2.27
CA THR A 114 13.37 18.74 -3.63
C THR A 114 12.87 19.97 -4.38
N LEU A 115 12.07 20.81 -3.70
CA LEU A 115 11.60 22.09 -4.27
C LEU A 115 12.75 23.05 -4.56
N GLU A 116 13.67 23.23 -3.61
CA GLU A 116 14.81 24.15 -3.74
C GLU A 116 15.79 23.74 -4.85
N THR A 117 16.04 22.45 -5.01
CA THR A 117 16.99 21.93 -5.99
C THR A 117 16.41 21.75 -7.39
N SER A 118 15.12 21.92 -7.57
CA SER A 118 14.45 21.84 -8.88
C SER A 118 14.64 23.12 -9.68
N SER A 119 14.77 22.99 -11.00
CA SER A 119 14.87 24.12 -11.91
C SER A 119 13.56 24.93 -11.98
N ASN A 120 13.60 26.14 -12.50
CA ASN A 120 12.41 26.97 -12.68
C ASN A 120 11.38 26.29 -13.61
N GLU A 121 11.85 25.61 -14.66
CA GLU A 121 11.00 24.89 -15.60
C GLU A 121 10.27 23.73 -14.91
N GLU A 122 10.98 22.96 -14.09
CA GLU A 122 10.38 21.86 -13.33
C GLU A 122 9.36 22.36 -12.29
N ARG A 123 9.60 23.53 -11.68
CA ARG A 123 8.68 24.10 -10.67
C ARG A 123 7.38 24.59 -11.28
N THR A 124 7.36 24.92 -12.56
CA THR A 124 6.15 25.32 -13.29
C THR A 124 5.35 24.11 -13.80
N ASP A 125 5.98 22.92 -13.88
CA ASP A 125 5.30 21.66 -14.22
C ASP A 125 4.98 20.86 -12.95
N TRP A 126 3.75 20.96 -12.52
CA TRP A 126 3.27 20.33 -11.28
C TRP A 126 3.30 18.81 -11.34
N GLY A 127 3.09 18.24 -12.51
CA GLY A 127 3.20 16.78 -12.69
C GLY A 127 4.63 16.30 -12.44
N VAL A 128 5.61 17.00 -12.98
CA VAL A 128 7.04 16.72 -12.75
C VAL A 128 7.40 16.90 -11.28
N MET A 129 6.93 17.99 -10.65
CA MET A 129 7.21 18.23 -9.23
C MET A 129 6.61 17.18 -8.33
N GLN A 130 5.35 16.79 -8.57
CA GLN A 130 4.70 15.72 -7.79
C GLN A 130 5.47 14.40 -7.91
N GLU A 131 5.93 14.03 -9.11
CA GLU A 131 6.72 12.82 -9.32
C GLU A 131 8.07 12.86 -8.61
N LYS A 132 8.79 14.00 -8.67
CA LYS A 132 10.06 14.16 -7.94
C LYS A 132 9.88 14.03 -6.43
N ILE A 133 8.90 14.74 -5.88
CA ILE A 133 8.58 14.69 -4.44
C ILE A 133 8.20 13.24 -4.04
N ARG A 134 7.36 12.58 -4.84
CA ARG A 134 6.98 11.19 -4.62
C ARG A 134 8.19 10.26 -4.61
N ALA A 135 9.08 10.39 -5.59
CA ALA A 135 10.27 9.55 -5.72
C ALA A 135 11.24 9.74 -4.53
N ASP A 136 11.50 10.98 -4.14
CA ASP A 136 12.44 11.28 -3.06
C ASP A 136 11.88 10.85 -1.70
N LEU A 137 10.61 11.13 -1.41
CA LEU A 137 9.97 10.66 -0.19
C LEU A 137 9.88 9.13 -0.15
N LYS A 138 9.54 8.47 -1.25
CA LYS A 138 9.49 7.01 -1.33
C LYS A 138 10.84 6.39 -1.00
N ARG A 139 11.92 6.94 -1.57
CA ARG A 139 13.30 6.49 -1.30
C ARG A 139 13.67 6.69 0.16
N PHE A 140 13.36 7.86 0.71
CA PHE A 140 13.66 8.18 2.11
C PHE A 140 12.87 7.31 3.08
N LEU A 141 11.53 7.26 2.96
CA LEU A 141 10.66 6.54 3.88
C LEU A 141 10.91 5.04 3.85
N SER A 142 11.10 4.46 2.66
CA SER A 142 11.39 3.01 2.55
C SER A 142 12.75 2.65 3.18
N LYS A 143 13.75 3.53 3.09
CA LYS A 143 15.05 3.32 3.73
C LYS A 143 14.97 3.40 5.26
N GLN A 144 14.13 4.29 5.79
CA GLN A 144 14.01 4.51 7.23
C GLN A 144 13.09 3.51 7.92
N THR A 145 12.06 3.03 7.24
CA THR A 145 10.99 2.24 7.87
C THR A 145 10.82 0.83 7.31
N ALA A 146 11.52 0.50 6.21
CA ALA A 146 11.31 -0.70 5.40
C ALA A 146 9.85 -0.84 4.86
N ARG A 147 9.04 0.23 4.92
CA ARG A 147 7.65 0.29 4.42
C ARG A 147 7.57 1.12 3.16
N ARG A 148 6.50 0.93 2.39
CA ARG A 148 6.26 1.60 1.10
C ARG A 148 4.87 2.21 1.05
N PRO A 149 4.61 3.29 1.84
CA PRO A 149 3.30 3.93 1.85
C PRO A 149 2.93 4.49 0.47
N LEU A 150 1.63 4.62 0.21
CA LEU A 150 1.15 5.38 -0.93
C LEU A 150 1.43 6.86 -0.71
N ILE A 151 2.20 7.49 -1.62
CA ILE A 151 2.58 8.90 -1.50
C ILE A 151 1.82 9.71 -2.54
N MET A 152 1.07 10.72 -2.07
CA MET A 152 0.21 11.57 -2.88
C MET A 152 0.54 13.05 -2.63
N PRO A 153 1.51 13.66 -3.35
CA PRO A 153 1.83 15.07 -3.18
C PRO A 153 0.66 15.97 -3.63
N VAL A 154 0.33 16.95 -2.80
CA VAL A 154 -0.67 17.98 -3.08
C VAL A 154 0.03 19.33 -3.14
N ILE A 155 -0.12 20.05 -4.25
CA ILE A 155 0.40 21.39 -4.44
C ILE A 155 -0.78 22.34 -4.48
N LEU A 156 -0.75 23.36 -3.63
CA LEU A 156 -1.76 24.41 -3.51
C LEU A 156 -1.15 25.74 -3.99
N GLU A 157 -1.84 26.42 -4.88
CA GLU A 157 -1.52 27.81 -5.24
C GLU A 157 -2.16 28.74 -4.21
N VAL A 158 -1.36 29.66 -3.70
CA VAL A 158 -1.75 30.69 -2.73
C VAL A 158 -1.34 32.07 -3.23
#